data_27389a064666586dd8b83e77b11c0cdd
#
_entry.id   27389a064666586dd8b83e77b11c0cdd
#
_cell.length_a   1.000
_cell.length_b   1.000
_cell.length_c   1.000
_cell.angle_alpha   90.00
_cell.angle_beta   90.00
_cell.angle_gamma   90.00
#
_symmetry.space_group_name_H-M   'P 1'
#
loop_
_entity.id
_entity.type
_entity.pdbx_description
1 polymer ?
#
loop_
_entity_poly.entity_id
_entity_poly.type
_entity_poly.pdbx_seq_one_letter_code
_entity_poly.pdbx_strand_id
1 'polypeptide(L)'
;LDLMQLGTPNWFSWYTKRDLYSREKLAADLETIRSHYLDAGYLDFKFDSVQVSISPNRSDVFLTINMTEGEPYTISGSKLQGDLLGLDDVFTPMLTLKEGSTYNASEANAVAEAIKDKLSTLGYAFSQVTPNPMTNPTDHKVEVVYTVDPGRRAYVRRVNISGNNRTRDEVIRREVRQYEAAWFDSDKV
;
A
#
# COMPACT_ATOMS: atom_id res chain seq x y z
N LEU A 1 0.66 -22.05 4.96
CA LEU A 1 -0.78 -22.23 4.64
C LEU A 1 -1.65 -21.21 5.36
N ASP A 2 -1.21 -20.68 6.50
CA ASP A 2 -1.98 -19.71 7.31
C ASP A 2 -2.13 -18.33 6.65
N LEU A 3 -1.29 -18.02 5.67
CA LEU A 3 -1.33 -16.76 4.90
C LEU A 3 -2.27 -16.83 3.68
N MET A 4 -2.71 -18.02 3.28
CA MET A 4 -3.55 -18.23 2.12
C MET A 4 -5.03 -18.35 2.49
N GLN A 5 -5.91 -17.74 1.69
CA GLN A 5 -7.36 -17.89 1.82
C GLN A 5 -7.89 -19.22 1.28
N LEU A 6 -7.11 -19.90 0.42
CA LEU A 6 -7.39 -21.24 -0.05
C LEU A 6 -7.01 -22.25 1.05
N GLY A 7 -8.00 -22.83 1.70
CA GLY A 7 -7.81 -23.82 2.75
C GLY A 7 -8.03 -25.24 2.27
N THR A 8 -7.58 -26.22 3.08
CA THR A 8 -7.93 -27.63 2.87
C THR A 8 -9.41 -27.89 3.13
N PRO A 9 -10.05 -28.83 2.38
CA PRO A 9 -11.47 -29.16 2.60
C PRO A 9 -11.70 -29.64 4.03
N ASN A 10 -12.72 -29.08 4.68
CA ASN A 10 -13.16 -29.47 6.02
C ASN A 10 -14.64 -29.90 5.98
N TRP A 11 -15.12 -30.59 7.00
CA TRP A 11 -16.51 -31.09 7.12
C TRP A 11 -17.58 -30.02 6.81
N PHE A 12 -17.30 -28.73 7.05
CA PHE A 12 -18.19 -27.60 6.76
C PHE A 12 -17.90 -26.86 5.45
N SER A 13 -16.94 -27.33 4.61
CA SER A 13 -16.53 -26.62 3.40
C SER A 13 -17.64 -26.55 2.34
N TRP A 14 -18.54 -27.54 2.32
CA TRP A 14 -19.73 -27.54 1.46
C TRP A 14 -20.68 -26.36 1.74
N TYR A 15 -20.67 -25.84 2.97
CA TYR A 15 -21.49 -24.69 3.36
C TYR A 15 -20.77 -23.36 3.08
N THR A 16 -19.45 -23.30 3.24
CA THR A 16 -18.66 -22.08 3.16
C THR A 16 -18.00 -21.86 1.80
N LYS A 17 -18.01 -22.86 0.89
CA LYS A 17 -17.33 -22.85 -0.43
C LYS A 17 -15.85 -22.38 -0.38
N ARG A 18 -15.17 -22.56 0.73
CA ARG A 18 -13.77 -22.15 0.93
C ARG A 18 -12.75 -22.99 0.18
N ASP A 19 -13.15 -24.18 -0.21
CA ASP A 19 -12.36 -25.16 -0.95
C ASP A 19 -12.46 -25.00 -2.49
N LEU A 20 -13.31 -24.09 -2.97
CA LEU A 20 -13.43 -23.84 -4.40
C LEU A 20 -12.24 -23.07 -4.92
N TYR A 21 -11.53 -23.66 -5.88
CA TYR A 21 -10.50 -22.98 -6.64
C TYR A 21 -11.07 -21.74 -7.34
N SER A 22 -10.45 -20.60 -7.13
CA SER A 22 -10.74 -19.34 -7.81
C SER A 22 -9.42 -18.68 -8.21
N ARG A 23 -9.30 -18.27 -9.48
CA ARG A 23 -8.11 -17.55 -9.97
C ARG A 23 -7.89 -16.24 -9.22
N GLU A 24 -8.98 -15.55 -8.89
CA GLU A 24 -8.92 -14.28 -8.15
C GLU A 24 -8.38 -14.50 -6.73
N LYS A 25 -8.85 -15.55 -6.05
CA LYS A 25 -8.34 -15.91 -4.72
C LYS A 25 -6.88 -16.32 -4.76
N LEU A 26 -6.50 -17.16 -5.73
CA LEU A 26 -5.11 -17.55 -5.88
C LEU A 26 -4.21 -16.34 -6.13
N ALA A 27 -4.61 -15.40 -7.00
CA ALA A 27 -3.85 -14.18 -7.25
C ALA A 27 -3.72 -13.33 -5.99
N ALA A 28 -4.78 -13.19 -5.19
CA ALA A 28 -4.74 -12.47 -3.92
C ALA A 28 -3.83 -13.16 -2.89
N ASP A 29 -3.89 -14.49 -2.81
CA ASP A 29 -3.03 -15.27 -1.91
C ASP A 29 -1.55 -15.16 -2.30
N LEU A 30 -1.23 -15.21 -3.61
CA LEU A 30 0.14 -15.00 -4.10
C LEU A 30 0.64 -13.58 -3.78
N GLU A 31 -0.20 -12.57 -3.93
CA GLU A 31 0.16 -11.19 -3.57
C GLU A 31 0.37 -11.04 -2.06
N THR A 32 -0.43 -11.72 -1.24
CA THR A 32 -0.26 -11.76 0.21
C THR A 32 1.09 -12.37 0.60
N ILE A 33 1.46 -13.49 -0.04
CA ILE A 33 2.77 -14.11 0.17
C ILE A 33 3.89 -13.15 -0.25
N ARG A 34 3.77 -12.53 -1.42
CA ARG A 34 4.76 -11.57 -1.91
C ARG A 34 4.95 -10.40 -0.94
N SER A 35 3.85 -9.81 -0.49
CA SER A 35 3.89 -8.71 0.48
C SER A 35 4.58 -9.13 1.78
N HIS A 36 4.30 -10.34 2.26
CA HIS A 36 4.95 -10.87 3.45
C HIS A 36 6.48 -10.97 3.30
N TYR A 37 6.97 -11.47 2.15
CA TYR A 37 8.41 -11.53 1.87
C TYR A 37 9.03 -10.15 1.73
N LEU A 38 8.36 -9.20 1.07
CA LEU A 38 8.81 -7.82 0.96
C LEU A 38 8.86 -7.12 2.33
N ASP A 39 7.93 -7.41 3.23
CA ASP A 39 7.92 -6.90 4.60
C ASP A 39 9.02 -7.54 5.47
N ALA A 40 9.46 -8.74 5.11
CA ALA A 40 10.60 -9.42 5.74
C ALA A 40 11.95 -9.05 5.12
N GLY A 41 11.97 -8.14 4.13
CA GLY A 41 13.19 -7.60 3.51
C GLY A 41 13.68 -8.33 2.26
N TYR A 42 12.96 -9.33 1.76
CA TYR A 42 13.35 -10.11 0.59
C TYR A 42 12.95 -9.41 -0.71
N LEU A 43 13.72 -8.40 -1.12
CA LEU A 43 13.40 -7.60 -2.31
C LEU A 43 13.58 -8.37 -3.63
N ASP A 44 14.41 -9.41 -3.65
CA ASP A 44 14.61 -10.27 -4.82
C ASP A 44 13.61 -11.43 -4.89
N PHE A 45 12.63 -11.49 -3.98
CA PHE A 45 11.61 -12.51 -3.96
C PHE A 45 10.81 -12.54 -5.27
N LYS A 46 10.68 -13.73 -5.84
CA LYS A 46 9.88 -13.96 -7.04
C LYS A 46 9.26 -15.34 -7.06
N PHE A 47 8.11 -15.43 -7.71
CA PHE A 47 7.54 -16.71 -8.11
C PHE A 47 8.16 -17.13 -9.44
N ASP A 48 8.84 -18.29 -9.46
CA ASP A 48 9.43 -18.83 -10.67
C ASP A 48 8.38 -19.53 -11.53
N SER A 49 7.45 -20.27 -10.90
CA SER A 49 6.31 -20.87 -11.59
C SER A 49 5.15 -21.14 -10.62
N VAL A 50 3.94 -21.03 -11.15
CA VAL A 50 2.70 -21.42 -10.47
C VAL A 50 1.95 -22.38 -11.39
N GLN A 51 1.82 -23.64 -10.96
CA GLN A 51 1.17 -24.70 -11.73
C GLN A 51 -0.08 -25.17 -11.02
N VAL A 52 -1.17 -25.26 -11.76
CA VAL A 52 -2.44 -25.79 -11.28
C VAL A 52 -2.75 -27.05 -12.05
N SER A 53 -2.88 -28.18 -11.38
CA SER A 53 -3.30 -29.44 -11.98
C SER A 53 -4.57 -29.97 -11.32
N ILE A 54 -5.43 -30.57 -12.11
CA ILE A 54 -6.72 -31.11 -11.66
C ILE A 54 -6.65 -32.63 -11.77
N SER A 55 -7.10 -33.33 -10.73
CA SER A 55 -7.17 -34.79 -10.73
C SER A 55 -8.08 -35.30 -11.85
N PRO A 56 -7.84 -36.54 -12.39
CA PRO A 56 -8.65 -37.10 -13.47
C PRO A 56 -10.14 -37.18 -13.15
N ASN A 57 -10.48 -37.43 -11.91
CA ASN A 57 -11.86 -37.48 -11.40
C ASN A 57 -12.46 -36.11 -11.12
N ARG A 58 -11.67 -35.01 -11.30
CA ARG A 58 -12.05 -33.62 -11.07
C ARG A 58 -12.50 -33.31 -9.62
N SER A 59 -12.07 -34.13 -8.66
CA SER A 59 -12.38 -33.91 -7.24
C SER A 59 -11.35 -33.04 -6.53
N ASP A 60 -10.09 -33.04 -7.02
CA ASP A 60 -8.97 -32.41 -6.34
C ASP A 60 -8.22 -31.46 -7.28
N VAL A 61 -7.77 -30.35 -6.72
CA VAL A 61 -6.89 -29.37 -7.39
C VAL A 61 -5.56 -29.37 -6.66
N PHE A 62 -4.49 -29.60 -7.40
CA PHE A 62 -3.11 -29.53 -6.91
C PHE A 62 -2.49 -28.21 -7.35
N LEU A 63 -1.95 -27.49 -6.40
CA LEU A 63 -1.25 -26.23 -6.61
C LEU A 63 0.23 -26.42 -6.28
N THR A 64 1.10 -26.20 -7.29
CA THR A 64 2.55 -26.24 -7.12
C THR A 64 3.10 -24.85 -7.37
N ILE A 65 3.71 -24.26 -6.35
CA ILE A 65 4.32 -22.93 -6.39
C ILE A 65 5.83 -23.10 -6.18
N ASN A 66 6.61 -22.73 -7.20
CA ASN A 66 8.06 -22.64 -7.08
C ASN A 66 8.44 -21.17 -6.93
N MET A 67 9.31 -20.88 -5.97
CA MET A 67 9.71 -19.53 -5.64
C MET A 67 11.22 -19.46 -5.35
N THR A 68 11.78 -18.28 -5.56
CA THR A 68 13.14 -17.93 -5.16
C THR A 68 13.03 -16.79 -4.15
N GLU A 69 13.55 -16.99 -2.95
CA GLU A 69 13.46 -16.02 -1.85
C GLU A 69 14.49 -14.90 -1.96
N GLY A 70 15.73 -15.25 -2.32
CA GLY A 70 16.88 -14.33 -2.27
C GLY A 70 17.40 -14.15 -0.85
N GLU A 71 18.15 -13.06 -0.62
CA GLU A 71 18.67 -12.68 0.69
C GLU A 71 17.94 -11.43 1.22
N PRO A 72 17.80 -11.27 2.54
CA PRO A 72 17.16 -10.10 3.11
C PRO A 72 18.05 -8.86 2.99
N TYR A 73 17.46 -7.74 2.62
CA TYR A 73 18.12 -6.45 2.49
C TYR A 73 18.06 -5.63 3.76
N THR A 74 19.13 -4.90 4.06
CA THR A 74 19.20 -3.93 5.15
C THR A 74 19.17 -2.49 4.61
N ILE A 75 18.51 -1.59 5.34
CA ILE A 75 18.41 -0.19 4.96
C ILE A 75 19.75 0.50 5.11
N SER A 76 20.26 1.11 4.03
CA SER A 76 21.47 1.95 4.04
C SER A 76 21.16 3.43 4.22
N GLY A 77 19.91 3.84 4.01
CA GLY A 77 19.46 5.21 4.13
C GLY A 77 18.15 5.44 3.40
N SER A 78 17.61 6.65 3.57
CA SER A 78 16.44 7.12 2.83
C SER A 78 16.64 8.55 2.38
N LYS A 79 16.08 8.91 1.20
CA LYS A 79 16.17 10.25 0.66
C LYS A 79 14.91 10.66 -0.10
N LEU A 80 14.70 11.96 -0.18
CA LEU A 80 13.63 12.58 -0.95
C LEU A 80 14.15 12.98 -2.34
N GLN A 81 13.30 12.86 -3.34
CA GLN A 81 13.55 13.29 -4.71
C GLN A 81 12.27 13.85 -5.34
N GLY A 82 12.39 14.77 -6.28
CA GLY A 82 11.26 15.36 -6.99
C GLY A 82 10.98 16.79 -6.57
N ASP A 83 9.73 17.23 -6.65
CA ASP A 83 9.34 18.59 -6.27
C ASP A 83 8.88 18.63 -4.80
N LEU A 84 9.74 19.14 -3.95
CA LEU A 84 9.48 19.27 -2.51
C LEU A 84 8.85 20.63 -2.14
N LEU A 85 8.52 21.45 -3.14
CA LEU A 85 7.94 22.81 -2.92
C LEU A 85 8.78 23.72 -2.01
N GLY A 86 10.08 23.42 -1.86
CA GLY A 86 10.95 24.09 -0.90
C GLY A 86 10.66 23.76 0.55
N LEU A 87 9.98 22.63 0.83
CA LEU A 87 9.61 22.18 2.18
C LEU A 87 10.50 21.01 2.66
N ASP A 88 11.74 20.99 2.24
CA ASP A 88 12.73 19.95 2.59
C ASP A 88 12.84 19.77 4.12
N ASP A 89 12.87 20.87 4.87
CA ASP A 89 12.94 20.87 6.34
C ASP A 89 11.70 20.24 7.01
N VAL A 90 10.58 20.21 6.32
CA VAL A 90 9.33 19.60 6.80
C VAL A 90 9.30 18.11 6.51
N PHE A 91 9.75 17.70 5.33
CA PHE A 91 9.65 16.29 4.90
C PHE A 91 10.83 15.44 5.35
N THR A 92 12.04 15.99 5.47
CA THR A 92 13.23 15.24 5.92
C THR A 92 13.05 14.56 7.28
N PRO A 93 12.47 15.19 8.31
CA PRO A 93 12.21 14.52 9.59
C PRO A 93 11.17 13.39 9.52
N MET A 94 10.39 13.33 8.43
CA MET A 94 9.40 12.26 8.23
C MET A 94 10.00 10.96 7.71
N LEU A 95 11.27 10.97 7.29
CA LEU A 95 12.02 9.78 6.91
C LEU A 95 12.41 9.00 8.17
N THR A 96 11.53 8.16 8.66
CA THR A 96 11.68 7.45 9.94
C THR A 96 12.36 6.09 9.82
N LEU A 97 12.72 5.65 8.60
CA LEU A 97 13.41 4.38 8.39
C LEU A 97 14.80 4.40 9.04
N LYS A 98 15.10 3.38 9.84
CA LYS A 98 16.37 3.29 10.56
C LYS A 98 17.43 2.61 9.70
N GLU A 99 18.58 3.24 9.54
CA GLU A 99 19.74 2.62 8.91
C GLU A 99 20.18 1.36 9.68
N GLY A 100 20.54 0.31 8.94
CA GLY A 100 20.95 -0.98 9.49
C GLY A 100 19.80 -1.90 9.90
N SER A 101 18.54 -1.45 9.91
CA SER A 101 17.40 -2.35 10.09
C SER A 101 17.09 -3.12 8.81
N THR A 102 16.43 -4.26 8.93
CA THR A 102 15.89 -5.01 7.79
C THR A 102 14.85 -4.15 7.07
N TYR A 103 14.87 -4.16 5.74
CA TYR A 103 13.87 -3.46 4.94
C TYR A 103 12.47 -4.04 5.21
N ASN A 104 11.50 -3.16 5.28
CA ASN A 104 10.09 -3.51 5.40
C ASN A 104 9.27 -2.63 4.44
N ALA A 105 8.57 -3.26 3.50
CA ALA A 105 7.81 -2.55 2.48
C ALA A 105 6.63 -1.77 3.06
N SER A 106 5.96 -2.32 4.08
CA SER A 106 4.85 -1.66 4.77
C SER A 106 5.33 -0.40 5.51
N GLU A 107 6.50 -0.44 6.16
CA GLU A 107 7.09 0.76 6.79
C GLU A 107 7.49 1.81 5.77
N ALA A 108 8.08 1.41 4.64
CA ALA A 108 8.42 2.34 3.56
C ALA A 108 7.17 3.01 2.97
N ASN A 109 6.09 2.26 2.77
CA ASN A 109 4.82 2.79 2.30
C ASN A 109 4.17 3.72 3.34
N ALA A 110 4.26 3.41 4.63
CA ALA A 110 3.72 4.25 5.69
C ALA A 110 4.40 5.65 5.71
N VAL A 111 5.71 5.72 5.48
CA VAL A 111 6.42 7.00 5.33
C VAL A 111 5.91 7.77 4.11
N ALA A 112 5.72 7.09 2.97
CA ALA A 112 5.20 7.73 1.75
C ALA A 112 3.78 8.29 1.96
N GLU A 113 2.88 7.52 2.61
CA GLU A 113 1.53 7.99 2.93
C GLU A 113 1.57 9.17 3.93
N ALA A 114 2.43 9.16 4.94
CA ALA A 114 2.58 10.29 5.86
C ALA A 114 3.01 11.58 5.15
N ILE A 115 3.93 11.50 4.18
CA ILE A 115 4.34 12.65 3.36
C ILE A 115 3.18 13.12 2.48
N LYS A 116 2.44 12.20 1.87
CA LYS A 116 1.27 12.49 1.04
C LYS A 116 0.14 13.14 1.85
N ASP A 117 -0.13 12.66 3.05
CA ASP A 117 -1.09 13.28 3.98
C ASP A 117 -0.67 14.70 4.31
N LYS A 118 0.62 14.92 4.58
CA LYS A 118 1.14 16.27 4.82
C LYS A 118 0.95 17.19 3.62
N LEU A 119 1.20 16.71 2.41
CA LEU A 119 0.94 17.47 1.18
C LEU A 119 -0.55 17.77 1.01
N SER A 120 -1.42 16.83 1.39
CA SER A 120 -2.88 16.98 1.34
C SER A 120 -3.37 18.09 2.27
N THR A 121 -2.79 18.24 3.48
CA THR A 121 -3.11 19.38 4.39
C THR A 121 -2.67 20.73 3.83
N LEU A 122 -1.69 20.73 2.92
CA LEU A 122 -1.20 21.94 2.25
C LEU A 122 -1.96 22.29 0.96
N GLY A 123 -2.99 21.51 0.64
CA GLY A 123 -3.84 21.71 -0.52
C GLY A 123 -3.52 20.84 -1.74
N TYR A 124 -2.56 19.95 -1.66
CA TYR A 124 -2.17 19.06 -2.75
C TYR A 124 -2.89 17.71 -2.66
N ALA A 125 -4.21 17.73 -2.86
CA ALA A 125 -5.09 16.56 -2.69
C ALA A 125 -4.79 15.36 -3.61
N PHE A 126 -4.07 15.60 -4.71
CA PHE A 126 -3.74 14.58 -5.72
C PHE A 126 -2.24 14.30 -5.81
N SER A 127 -1.51 14.62 -4.75
CA SER A 127 -0.08 14.34 -4.67
C SER A 127 0.22 12.85 -4.75
N GLN A 128 1.36 12.52 -5.35
CA GLN A 128 1.88 11.16 -5.42
C GLN A 128 3.24 11.10 -4.74
N VAL A 129 3.40 10.14 -3.86
CA VAL A 129 4.67 9.85 -3.20
C VAL A 129 4.94 8.36 -3.34
N THR A 130 6.01 8.02 -4.05
CA THR A 130 6.34 6.63 -4.35
C THR A 130 7.67 6.26 -3.74
N PRO A 131 7.71 5.24 -2.85
CA PRO A 131 8.97 4.69 -2.35
C PRO A 131 9.61 3.82 -3.42
N ASN A 132 10.85 4.12 -3.80
CA ASN A 132 11.63 3.37 -4.77
C ASN A 132 12.84 2.76 -4.05
N PRO A 133 12.84 1.47 -3.74
CA PRO A 133 13.99 0.80 -3.15
C PRO A 133 15.09 0.63 -4.21
N MET A 134 16.23 1.26 -3.97
CA MET A 134 17.43 1.13 -4.80
C MET A 134 18.35 0.11 -4.15
N THR A 135 18.38 -1.10 -4.70
CA THR A 135 19.12 -2.23 -4.14
C THR A 135 20.58 -2.25 -4.59
N ASN A 136 21.48 -2.62 -3.68
CA ASN A 136 22.84 -3.04 -3.97
C ASN A 136 22.96 -4.55 -3.69
N PRO A 137 22.96 -5.41 -4.73
CA PRO A 137 23.01 -6.86 -4.54
C PRO A 137 24.33 -7.37 -3.95
N THR A 138 25.42 -6.60 -4.07
CA THR A 138 26.73 -7.01 -3.56
C THR A 138 26.79 -6.99 -2.03
N ASP A 139 26.16 -5.97 -1.43
CA ASP A 139 26.20 -5.73 0.03
C ASP A 139 24.87 -6.05 0.71
N HIS A 140 23.85 -6.49 -0.05
CA HIS A 140 22.46 -6.66 0.40
C HIS A 140 21.93 -5.43 1.15
N LYS A 141 22.21 -4.26 0.58
CA LYS A 141 21.75 -2.96 1.11
C LYS A 141 20.76 -2.30 0.18
N VAL A 142 19.83 -1.56 0.77
CA VAL A 142 18.81 -0.82 0.04
C VAL A 142 18.76 0.63 0.51
N GLU A 143 18.81 1.57 -0.42
CA GLU A 143 18.49 2.97 -0.19
C GLU A 143 17.06 3.23 -0.67
N VAL A 144 16.18 3.76 0.20
CA VAL A 144 14.80 4.05 -0.18
C VAL A 144 14.68 5.49 -0.66
N VAL A 145 14.39 5.66 -1.95
CA VAL A 145 14.22 6.97 -2.59
C VAL A 145 12.74 7.28 -2.71
N TYR A 146 12.26 8.28 -1.98
CA TYR A 146 10.88 8.73 -2.07
C TYR A 146 10.76 9.78 -3.17
N THR A 147 10.12 9.41 -4.27
CA THR A 147 9.84 10.34 -5.36
C THR A 147 8.53 11.07 -5.06
N VAL A 148 8.63 12.39 -4.91
CA VAL A 148 7.51 13.26 -4.56
C VAL A 148 7.05 14.04 -5.78
N ASP A 149 5.78 13.92 -6.12
CA ASP A 149 5.07 14.74 -7.10
C ASP A 149 3.84 15.35 -6.45
N PRO A 150 3.87 16.62 -6.05
CA PRO A 150 2.73 17.28 -5.41
C PRO A 150 1.57 17.51 -6.37
N GLY A 151 1.81 17.55 -7.67
CA GLY A 151 0.80 17.87 -8.66
C GLY A 151 0.28 19.30 -8.52
N ARG A 152 -1.01 19.50 -8.79
CA ARG A 152 -1.66 20.82 -8.69
C ARG A 152 -2.41 20.98 -7.38
N ARG A 153 -2.34 22.19 -6.83
CA ARG A 153 -3.11 22.55 -5.64
C ARG A 153 -4.62 22.47 -5.93
N ALA A 154 -5.36 21.79 -5.07
CA ALA A 154 -6.80 21.62 -5.19
C ALA A 154 -7.56 22.76 -4.47
N TYR A 155 -8.62 23.22 -5.11
CA TYR A 155 -9.49 24.27 -4.61
C TYR A 155 -10.91 23.73 -4.46
N VAL A 156 -11.50 23.85 -3.29
CA VAL A 156 -12.86 23.38 -3.04
C VAL A 156 -13.83 24.37 -3.64
N ARG A 157 -14.41 24.02 -4.77
CA ARG A 157 -15.38 24.88 -5.46
C ARG A 157 -16.74 24.87 -4.76
N ARG A 158 -17.20 23.69 -4.33
CA ARG A 158 -18.52 23.50 -3.75
C ARG A 158 -18.57 22.28 -2.85
N VAL A 159 -19.32 22.38 -1.76
CA VAL A 159 -19.67 21.26 -0.87
C VAL A 159 -21.15 20.91 -1.11
N ASN A 160 -21.42 19.73 -1.64
CA ASN A 160 -22.78 19.25 -1.84
C ASN A 160 -23.21 18.40 -0.63
N ILE A 161 -24.35 18.72 -0.06
CA ILE A 161 -24.95 17.96 1.04
C ILE A 161 -26.19 17.25 0.49
N SER A 162 -26.33 15.96 0.75
CA SER A 162 -27.46 15.14 0.30
C SER A 162 -27.85 14.10 1.35
N GLY A 163 -29.11 13.64 1.31
CA GLY A 163 -29.62 12.66 2.27
C GLY A 163 -30.10 13.24 3.60
N ASN A 164 -30.09 14.54 3.78
CA ASN A 164 -30.47 15.26 4.99
C ASN A 164 -31.99 15.48 5.10
N ASN A 165 -32.77 14.41 5.14
CA ASN A 165 -34.24 14.47 5.14
C ASN A 165 -34.86 15.12 6.40
N ARG A 166 -34.15 15.23 7.50
CA ARG A 166 -34.63 15.78 8.77
C ARG A 166 -33.85 17.03 9.24
N THR A 167 -32.60 17.17 8.81
CA THR A 167 -31.75 18.29 9.23
C THR A 167 -31.63 19.31 8.08
N ARG A 168 -31.79 20.60 8.38
CA ARG A 168 -31.61 21.65 7.39
C ARG A 168 -30.15 21.72 6.94
N ASP A 169 -29.95 22.02 5.65
CA ASP A 169 -28.64 22.16 5.02
C ASP A 169 -27.72 23.13 5.77
N GLU A 170 -28.29 24.27 6.21
CA GLU A 170 -27.57 25.32 6.96
C GLU A 170 -26.97 24.82 8.27
N VAL A 171 -27.63 23.88 8.96
CA VAL A 171 -27.14 23.31 10.22
C VAL A 171 -25.94 22.42 9.96
N ILE A 172 -25.99 21.59 8.91
CA ILE A 172 -24.89 20.69 8.51
C ILE A 172 -23.70 21.53 8.02
N ARG A 173 -23.95 22.54 7.16
CA ARG A 173 -22.87 23.41 6.64
C ARG A 173 -22.11 24.13 7.74
N ARG A 174 -22.73 24.44 8.85
CA ARG A 174 -22.07 25.10 9.98
C ARG A 174 -21.06 24.18 10.69
N GLU A 175 -21.26 22.86 10.61
CA GLU A 175 -20.37 21.87 11.21
C GLU A 175 -19.26 21.42 10.23
N VAL A 176 -19.38 21.73 8.94
CA VAL A 176 -18.35 21.42 7.93
C VAL A 176 -17.16 22.38 8.12
N ARG A 177 -16.00 21.82 8.42
CA ARG A 177 -14.76 22.60 8.65
C ARG A 177 -14.09 23.03 7.34
N GLN A 178 -14.28 22.27 6.27
CA GLN A 178 -13.77 22.60 4.94
C GLN A 178 -14.69 23.61 4.27
N TYR A 179 -14.20 24.82 4.07
CA TYR A 179 -14.98 25.89 3.43
C TYR A 179 -14.97 25.79 1.89
N GLU A 180 -16.08 26.18 1.27
CA GLU A 180 -16.13 26.50 -0.16
C GLU A 180 -15.22 27.70 -0.44
N ALA A 181 -14.72 27.81 -1.65
CA ALA A 181 -13.83 28.88 -2.08
C ALA A 181 -12.50 28.95 -1.28
N ALA A 182 -12.04 27.82 -0.72
CA ALA A 182 -10.78 27.66 -0.01
C ALA A 182 -9.93 26.54 -0.60
N TRP A 183 -8.64 26.52 -0.27
CA TRP A 183 -7.78 25.41 -0.58
C TRP A 183 -8.24 24.16 0.18
N PHE A 184 -8.13 23.01 -0.49
CA PHE A 184 -8.41 21.72 0.13
C PHE A 184 -7.48 21.50 1.34
N ASP A 185 -8.02 20.87 2.37
CA ASP A 185 -7.28 20.53 3.58
C ASP A 185 -7.86 19.23 4.15
N SER A 186 -7.10 18.14 4.09
CA SER A 186 -7.57 16.82 4.53
C SER A 186 -7.92 16.76 6.01
N ASP A 187 -7.32 17.61 6.86
CA ASP A 187 -7.63 17.65 8.29
C ASP A 187 -9.00 18.29 8.58
N LYS A 188 -9.61 18.89 7.57
CA LYS A 188 -10.92 19.56 7.68
C LYS A 188 -12.06 18.78 7.04
N VAL A 189 -11.75 17.69 6.38
CA VAL A 189 -12.71 16.78 5.75
C VAL A 189 -12.95 15.58 6.63
#